data_262c8014bf82e1f79948bcff10da4eed
#
_entry.id   262c8014bf82e1f79948bcff10da4eed
#
_cell.length_a   1.000
_cell.length_b   1.000
_cell.length_c   1.000
_cell.angle_alpha   90.00
_cell.angle_beta   90.00
_cell.angle_gamma   90.00
#
_symmetry.space_group_name_H-M   'P 1'
#
loop_
_entity.id
_entity.type
_entity.pdbx_description
1 polymer ?
#
loop_
_entity_poly.entity_id
_entity_poly.type
_entity_poly.pdbx_seq_one_letter_code
_entity_poly.pdbx_strand_id
1 'polypeptide(L)'
;MERQDKIPLHDVAFLLIVRFDTIVRLENAVHVAHYLNDNFETNIHLWECDSFYNGFLGKLLPSNVYYAFREDHDPILHRTRYINQMVRSVEVPYVSVWDVDVVAQPSQIVKAVDLLRQGVDFVYPYGKYS
;
A
#
# COMPACT_ATOMS: atom_id res chain seq x y z
N MET A 1 -18.11 23.69 -2.92
CA MET A 1 -17.86 22.28 -2.74
C MET A 1 -16.92 22.07 -1.57
N GLU A 2 -17.38 21.37 -0.59
CA GLU A 2 -16.55 21.07 0.54
C GLU A 2 -15.57 19.95 0.22
N ARG A 3 -14.39 20.14 0.69
CA ARG A 3 -13.32 19.19 0.52
C ARG A 3 -13.00 18.57 1.87
N GLN A 4 -13.14 17.28 1.96
CA GLN A 4 -12.78 16.60 3.19
C GLN A 4 -11.27 16.65 3.37
N ASP A 5 -10.83 17.10 4.52
CA ASP A 5 -9.41 17.14 4.83
C ASP A 5 -8.87 15.73 5.02
N LYS A 6 -7.72 15.48 4.43
CA LYS A 6 -7.04 14.21 4.60
C LYS A 6 -6.31 14.19 5.93
N ILE A 7 -6.24 13.00 6.52
CA ILE A 7 -5.52 12.80 7.77
C ILE A 7 -4.03 12.70 7.46
N PRO A 8 -3.17 13.52 8.10
CA PRO A 8 -1.74 13.50 7.81
C PRO A 8 -1.06 12.26 8.42
N LEU A 9 -0.43 11.47 7.57
CA LEU A 9 0.39 10.32 7.95
C LEU A 9 1.69 10.36 7.16
N HIS A 10 2.41 11.47 7.26
CA HIS A 10 3.64 11.69 6.49
C HIS A 10 4.79 10.81 6.95
N ASP A 11 4.71 10.27 8.16
CA ASP A 11 5.71 9.39 8.73
C ASP A 11 5.47 7.91 8.42
N VAL A 12 4.50 7.61 7.56
CA VAL A 12 4.12 6.25 7.20
C VAL A 12 4.27 6.04 5.70
N ALA A 13 4.75 4.88 5.30
CA ALA A 13 4.70 4.43 3.91
C ALA A 13 3.85 3.16 3.83
N PHE A 14 2.84 3.20 2.97
CA PHE A 14 2.01 2.04 2.67
C PHE A 14 2.63 1.28 1.50
N LEU A 15 2.91 0.01 1.70
CA LEU A 15 3.61 -0.83 0.73
C LEU A 15 2.65 -1.86 0.16
N LEU A 16 2.47 -1.82 -1.17
CA LEU A 16 1.63 -2.78 -1.88
C LEU A 16 2.45 -3.49 -2.94
N ILE A 17 2.35 -4.81 -2.97
CA ILE A 17 2.99 -5.63 -4.00
C ILE A 17 1.89 -6.42 -4.69
N VAL A 18 1.85 -6.33 -6.02
CA VAL A 18 0.78 -6.96 -6.79
C VAL A 18 1.35 -7.73 -7.97
N ARG A 19 0.64 -8.80 -8.30
CA ARG A 19 0.81 -9.55 -9.54
C ARG A 19 -0.59 -9.85 -10.05
N PHE A 20 -0.85 -9.51 -11.30
CA PHE A 20 -2.21 -9.60 -11.81
C PHE A 20 -2.40 -10.88 -12.60
N ASP A 21 -3.02 -11.84 -11.94
CA ASP A 21 -3.51 -13.05 -12.57
C ASP A 21 -5.00 -12.95 -12.89
N THR A 22 -5.69 -11.93 -12.36
CA THR A 22 -7.11 -11.68 -12.64
C THR A 22 -7.39 -10.18 -12.71
N ILE A 23 -8.47 -9.81 -13.41
CA ILE A 23 -8.93 -8.43 -13.50
C ILE A 23 -9.43 -7.92 -12.13
N VAL A 24 -9.99 -8.82 -11.32
CA VAL A 24 -10.49 -8.47 -9.98
C VAL A 24 -9.35 -7.98 -9.10
N ARG A 25 -8.19 -8.61 -9.18
CA ARG A 25 -7.03 -8.20 -8.40
C ARG A 25 -6.53 -6.82 -8.83
N LEU A 26 -6.57 -6.54 -10.12
CA LEU A 26 -6.24 -5.21 -10.64
C LEU A 26 -7.18 -4.16 -10.08
N GLU A 27 -8.49 -4.43 -10.12
CA GLU A 27 -9.49 -3.51 -9.59
C GLU A 27 -9.30 -3.27 -8.11
N ASN A 28 -9.01 -4.31 -7.34
CA ASN A 28 -8.78 -4.20 -5.91
C ASN A 28 -7.56 -3.34 -5.60
N ALA A 29 -6.47 -3.51 -6.34
CA ALA A 29 -5.26 -2.72 -6.15
C ALA A 29 -5.52 -1.23 -6.40
N VAL A 30 -6.23 -0.91 -7.47
CA VAL A 30 -6.59 0.47 -7.80
C VAL A 30 -7.48 1.05 -6.71
N HIS A 31 -8.48 0.28 -6.26
CA HIS A 31 -9.39 0.71 -5.20
C HIS A 31 -8.65 1.03 -3.90
N VAL A 32 -7.76 0.14 -3.47
CA VAL A 32 -7.00 0.34 -2.22
C VAL A 32 -6.11 1.57 -2.33
N ALA A 33 -5.43 1.75 -3.46
CA ALA A 33 -4.56 2.92 -3.66
C ALA A 33 -5.35 4.22 -3.58
N HIS A 34 -6.51 4.28 -4.24
CA HIS A 34 -7.38 5.46 -4.18
C HIS A 34 -7.93 5.67 -2.77
N TYR A 35 -8.34 4.60 -2.10
CA TYR A 35 -8.86 4.67 -0.74
C TYR A 35 -7.84 5.29 0.22
N LEU A 36 -6.61 4.79 0.19
CA LEU A 36 -5.55 5.32 1.04
C LEU A 36 -5.22 6.76 0.69
N ASN A 37 -5.16 7.07 -0.59
CA ASN A 37 -4.84 8.42 -1.04
C ASN A 37 -5.94 9.42 -0.71
N ASP A 38 -7.20 9.01 -0.77
CA ASP A 38 -8.32 9.90 -0.52
C ASP A 38 -8.47 10.22 0.97
N ASN A 39 -8.05 9.33 1.84
CA ASN A 39 -8.21 9.49 3.28
C ASN A 39 -6.97 10.05 3.99
N PHE A 40 -5.78 9.89 3.42
CA PHE A 40 -4.54 10.24 4.11
C PHE A 40 -3.60 11.03 3.22
N GLU A 41 -2.89 11.97 3.85
CA GLU A 41 -1.70 12.57 3.27
C GLU A 41 -0.52 11.72 3.68
N THR A 42 -0.09 10.81 2.81
CA THR A 42 0.88 9.78 3.16
C THR A 42 1.73 9.39 1.96
N ASN A 43 2.51 8.33 2.12
CA ASN A 43 3.37 7.80 1.08
C ASN A 43 2.85 6.42 0.67
N ILE A 44 2.46 6.27 -0.59
CA ILE A 44 1.94 4.99 -1.09
C ILE A 44 2.91 4.49 -2.16
N HIS A 45 3.46 3.32 -1.94
CA HIS A 45 4.37 2.64 -2.86
C HIS A 45 3.72 1.37 -3.36
N LEU A 46 3.59 1.24 -4.67
CA LEU A 46 3.00 0.05 -5.27
C LEU A 46 3.96 -0.50 -6.32
N TRP A 47 4.38 -1.74 -6.13
CA TRP A 47 5.21 -2.45 -7.09
C TRP A 47 4.39 -3.53 -7.77
N GLU A 48 4.36 -3.46 -9.09
CA GLU A 48 3.78 -4.51 -9.93
C GLU A 48 4.90 -5.47 -10.32
N CYS A 49 4.82 -6.71 -9.84
CA CYS A 49 5.87 -7.71 -10.04
C CYS A 49 5.32 -8.82 -10.93
N ASP A 50 5.55 -8.70 -12.22
CA ASP A 50 4.95 -9.61 -13.20
C ASP A 50 5.91 -9.88 -14.35
N SER A 51 5.58 -10.86 -15.17
CA SER A 51 6.41 -11.26 -16.30
C SER A 51 6.29 -10.32 -17.50
N PHE A 52 5.22 -9.52 -17.54
CA PHE A 52 4.92 -8.68 -18.69
C PHE A 52 4.35 -7.35 -18.25
N TYR A 53 4.93 -6.26 -18.75
CA TYR A 53 4.44 -4.92 -18.49
C TYR A 53 3.35 -4.54 -19.50
N ASN A 54 2.14 -4.29 -19.03
CA ASN A 54 1.03 -3.92 -19.90
C ASN A 54 0.69 -2.42 -19.87
N GLY A 55 1.21 -1.67 -18.92
CA GLY A 55 1.03 -0.24 -18.84
C GLY A 55 -0.31 0.26 -18.31
N PHE A 56 -1.20 -0.63 -17.91
CA PHE A 56 -2.54 -0.23 -17.46
C PHE A 56 -2.56 0.33 -16.05
N LEU A 57 -1.88 -0.34 -15.13
CA LEU A 57 -2.01 -0.01 -13.71
C LEU A 57 -1.55 1.41 -13.41
N GLY A 58 -0.40 1.80 -13.94
CA GLY A 58 0.14 3.15 -13.67
C GLY A 58 -0.80 4.26 -14.05
N LYS A 59 -1.63 4.04 -15.08
CA LYS A 59 -2.59 5.05 -15.55
C LYS A 59 -3.82 5.16 -14.68
N LEU A 60 -4.13 4.10 -13.92
CA LEU A 60 -5.32 4.03 -13.10
C LEU A 60 -5.08 4.49 -11.67
N LEU A 61 -3.83 4.62 -11.28
CA LEU A 61 -3.45 5.01 -9.92
C LEU A 61 -3.47 6.53 -9.75
N PRO A 62 -3.66 7.03 -8.52
CA PRO A 62 -3.44 8.46 -8.26
C PRO A 62 -2.02 8.86 -8.64
N SER A 63 -1.86 10.10 -9.14
CA SER A 63 -0.58 10.56 -9.69
C SER A 63 0.54 10.64 -8.66
N ASN A 64 0.20 10.73 -7.38
CA ASN A 64 1.19 10.82 -6.31
C ASN A 64 1.60 9.47 -5.71
N VAL A 65 1.09 8.37 -6.25
CA VAL A 65 1.52 7.03 -5.85
C VAL A 65 2.87 6.72 -6.52
N TYR A 66 3.81 6.21 -5.74
CA TYR A 66 5.10 5.77 -6.25
C TYR A 66 4.94 4.37 -6.85
N TYR A 67 4.74 4.32 -8.15
CA TYR A 67 4.53 3.08 -8.88
C TYR A 67 5.83 2.63 -9.53
N ALA A 68 6.13 1.34 -9.45
CA ALA A 68 7.23 0.73 -10.19
C ALA A 68 6.82 -0.65 -10.69
N PHE A 69 7.28 -0.99 -11.89
CA PHE A 69 7.15 -2.31 -12.44
C PHE A 69 8.45 -3.09 -12.24
N ARG A 70 8.34 -4.32 -11.74
CA ARG A 70 9.47 -5.23 -11.58
C ARG A 70 9.22 -6.46 -12.43
N GLU A 71 10.05 -6.69 -13.43
CA GLU A 71 9.93 -7.88 -14.26
C GLU A 71 10.33 -9.10 -13.45
N ASP A 72 9.45 -10.09 -13.40
CA ASP A 72 9.65 -11.30 -12.61
C ASP A 72 8.92 -12.45 -13.31
N HIS A 73 9.70 -13.44 -13.78
CA HIS A 73 9.18 -14.60 -14.50
C HIS A 73 9.00 -15.81 -13.58
N ASP A 74 9.29 -15.69 -12.30
CA ASP A 74 9.07 -16.76 -11.36
C ASP A 74 7.57 -16.99 -11.20
N PRO A 75 7.08 -18.25 -11.36
CA PRO A 75 5.65 -18.52 -11.19
C PRO A 75 5.16 -18.25 -9.77
N ILE A 76 6.06 -18.22 -8.79
CA ILE A 76 5.71 -17.92 -7.41
C ILE A 76 6.17 -16.50 -7.09
N LEU A 77 5.25 -15.68 -6.61
CA LEU A 77 5.57 -14.32 -6.16
C LEU A 77 6.25 -14.36 -4.80
N HIS A 78 7.53 -13.99 -4.76
CA HIS A 78 8.29 -13.93 -3.51
C HIS A 78 8.07 -12.59 -2.82
N ARG A 79 6.93 -12.45 -2.21
CA ARG A 79 6.43 -11.21 -1.65
C ARG A 79 7.36 -10.63 -0.59
N THR A 80 7.85 -11.47 0.30
CA THR A 80 8.73 -11.02 1.38
C THR A 80 10.02 -10.39 0.86
N ARG A 81 10.58 -10.94 -0.21
CA ARG A 81 11.78 -10.37 -0.83
C ARG A 81 11.53 -8.94 -1.32
N TYR A 82 10.39 -8.72 -1.97
CA TYR A 82 10.05 -7.40 -2.48
C TYR A 82 9.72 -6.42 -1.37
N ILE A 83 9.02 -6.88 -0.33
CA ILE A 83 8.74 -6.05 0.84
C ILE A 83 10.04 -5.58 1.47
N ASN A 84 11.02 -6.47 1.63
CA ASN A 84 12.32 -6.10 2.18
C ASN A 84 13.03 -5.05 1.32
N GLN A 85 12.93 -5.16 0.00
CA GLN A 85 13.50 -4.16 -0.89
C GLN A 85 12.78 -2.82 -0.77
N MET A 86 11.46 -2.83 -0.68
CA MET A 86 10.67 -1.61 -0.52
C MET A 86 10.98 -0.91 0.80
N VAL A 87 11.08 -1.66 1.89
CA VAL A 87 11.40 -1.10 3.21
C VAL A 87 12.74 -0.37 3.16
N ARG A 88 13.72 -0.91 2.45
CA ARG A 88 15.02 -0.26 2.32
C ARG A 88 14.99 0.99 1.46
N SER A 89 13.99 1.12 0.60
CA SER A 89 13.89 2.25 -0.33
C SER A 89 13.14 3.44 0.23
N VAL A 90 12.39 3.26 1.31
CA VAL A 90 11.61 4.34 1.93
C VAL A 90 12.38 4.97 3.07
N GLU A 91 12.12 6.28 3.27
CA GLU A 91 12.88 7.09 4.25
C GLU A 91 12.00 7.54 5.41
N VAL A 92 10.90 6.84 5.66
CA VAL A 92 10.02 7.18 6.76
C VAL A 92 10.13 6.14 7.87
N PRO A 93 9.83 6.52 9.13
CA PRO A 93 10.03 5.61 10.26
C PRO A 93 9.08 4.44 10.35
N TYR A 94 7.90 4.54 9.74
CA TYR A 94 6.88 3.50 9.85
C TYR A 94 6.46 3.00 8.49
N VAL A 95 6.29 1.67 8.38
CA VAL A 95 5.81 1.06 7.15
C VAL A 95 4.57 0.22 7.46
N SER A 96 3.64 0.22 6.52
CA SER A 96 2.44 -0.60 6.60
C SER A 96 2.36 -1.47 5.35
N VAL A 97 2.40 -2.78 5.54
CA VAL A 97 2.31 -3.73 4.42
C VAL A 97 0.84 -4.11 4.24
N TRP A 98 0.34 -3.93 3.03
CA TRP A 98 -1.07 -4.13 2.74
C TRP A 98 -1.28 -5.14 1.63
N ASP A 99 -2.28 -5.99 1.83
CA ASP A 99 -2.84 -6.80 0.76
C ASP A 99 -3.91 -6.01 0.05
N VAL A 100 -4.03 -6.22 -1.25
CA VAL A 100 -5.05 -5.51 -2.04
C VAL A 100 -6.46 -5.94 -1.72
N ASP A 101 -6.63 -7.03 -0.99
CA ASP A 101 -7.93 -7.57 -0.61
C ASP A 101 -8.38 -7.11 0.78
N VAL A 102 -7.57 -6.31 1.47
CA VAL A 102 -7.85 -5.91 2.85
C VAL A 102 -8.14 -4.41 2.90
N VAL A 103 -9.22 -4.05 3.60
CA VAL A 103 -9.58 -2.66 3.85
C VAL A 103 -9.81 -2.49 5.35
N ALA A 104 -9.14 -1.50 5.94
CA ALA A 104 -9.38 -1.09 7.32
C ALA A 104 -9.99 0.30 7.31
N GLN A 105 -10.79 0.60 8.33
CA GLN A 105 -11.37 1.93 8.43
C GLN A 105 -10.30 2.97 8.78
N PRO A 106 -10.45 4.23 8.34
CA PRO A 106 -9.44 5.25 8.63
C PRO A 106 -9.13 5.40 10.11
N SER A 107 -10.13 5.29 10.99
CA SER A 107 -9.92 5.38 12.44
C SER A 107 -9.05 4.25 12.96
N GLN A 108 -9.16 3.06 12.39
CA GLN A 108 -8.33 1.91 12.79
C GLN A 108 -6.88 2.11 12.35
N ILE A 109 -6.67 2.67 11.18
CA ILE A 109 -5.34 2.94 10.66
C ILE A 109 -4.66 4.01 11.52
N VAL A 110 -5.37 5.09 11.83
CA VAL A 110 -4.84 6.17 12.68
C VAL A 110 -4.46 5.64 14.05
N LYS A 111 -5.32 4.81 14.64
CA LYS A 111 -5.04 4.23 15.96
C LYS A 111 -3.80 3.36 15.93
N ALA A 112 -3.64 2.55 14.87
CA ALA A 112 -2.47 1.70 14.72
C ALA A 112 -1.18 2.53 14.62
N VAL A 113 -1.22 3.61 13.84
CA VAL A 113 -0.06 4.49 13.68
C VAL A 113 0.27 5.19 15.01
N ASP A 114 -0.73 5.64 15.74
CA ASP A 114 -0.51 6.27 17.04
C ASP A 114 0.16 5.31 18.02
N LEU A 115 -0.20 4.05 18.02
CA LEU A 115 0.45 3.04 18.84
C LEU A 115 1.92 2.85 18.44
N LEU A 116 2.21 2.85 17.14
CA LEU A 116 3.60 2.77 16.66
C LEU A 116 4.40 3.99 17.13
N ARG A 117 3.81 5.18 17.08
CA ARG A 117 4.46 6.42 17.54
C ARG A 117 4.74 6.38 19.03
N GLN A 118 3.98 5.62 19.79
CA GLN A 118 4.18 5.44 21.24
C GLN A 118 5.22 4.39 21.57
N GLY A 119 5.81 3.73 20.57
CA GLY A 119 6.87 2.78 20.76
C GLY A 119 6.47 1.31 20.64
N VAL A 120 5.24 1.03 20.23
CA VAL A 120 4.82 -0.34 19.93
C VAL A 120 5.50 -0.76 18.63
N ASP A 121 6.10 -1.95 18.62
CA ASP A 121 6.89 -2.40 17.48
C ASP A 121 6.04 -2.91 16.31
N PHE A 122 4.84 -3.40 16.58
CA PHE A 122 4.04 -4.09 15.59
C PHE A 122 2.54 -3.98 15.92
N VAL A 123 1.73 -3.59 14.94
CA VAL A 123 0.28 -3.42 15.13
C VAL A 123 -0.47 -3.93 13.89
N TYR A 124 -1.58 -4.62 14.14
CA TYR A 124 -2.57 -4.92 13.09
C TYR A 124 -3.68 -3.87 13.14
N PRO A 125 -3.92 -3.12 12.05
CA PRO A 125 -4.94 -2.07 12.06
C PRO A 125 -6.37 -2.57 11.96
N TYR A 126 -6.56 -3.80 11.55
CA TYR A 126 -7.89 -4.37 11.36
C TYR A 126 -8.16 -5.40 12.44
N GLY A 127 -8.99 -5.05 13.34
CA GLY A 127 -9.59 -5.90 14.32
C GLY A 127 -8.74 -6.94 15.02
N LYS A 128 -9.24 -7.39 16.12
CA LYS A 128 -8.54 -8.34 17.00
C LYS A 128 -8.49 -9.77 16.46
N TYR A 129 -9.23 -10.04 15.40
CA TYR A 129 -9.27 -11.37 14.82
C TYR A 129 -8.53 -11.47 13.52
N SER A 130 -7.82 -10.49 13.25
CA SER A 130 -7.08 -10.48 12.01
C SER A 130 -5.99 -11.50 11.99
#